data_8794e51fde3f0bcf403114fffae62629
#
_entry.id   8794e51fde3f0bcf403114fffae62629
#
_cell.length_a   1.000
_cell.length_b   1.000
_cell.length_c   1.000
_cell.angle_alpha   90.00
_cell.angle_beta   90.00
_cell.angle_gamma   90.00
#
_symmetry.space_group_name_H-M   'P 1'
#
loop_
_entity.id
_entity.type
_entity.pdbx_description
1 polymer ?
#
loop_
_entity_poly.entity_id
_entity_poly.type
_entity_poly.pdbx_seq_one_letter_code
_entity_poly.pdbx_strand_id
1 'polypeptide(L)'
;MYKRQVLLHGYGGDGNDIAQVTLNWKRFLPNTLFVCPNAPEICSVNPSGYQWFDLSQDNEEYIINKSKKNEIILKKFLNEIKEKFSLPNSKICLSGFSQGCMMSINVGLSSDEKFSGILGFSGKIISKKDLSKRITHKPEILLIHGENDDIVPCVKSL
;
A
#
# COMPACT_ATOMS: atom_id res chain seq x y z
N MET A 1 12.02 20.42 6.36
CA MET A 1 11.21 19.38 7.06
C MET A 1 11.01 18.22 6.11
N TYR A 2 11.68 17.11 6.35
CA TYR A 2 11.64 15.95 5.43
C TYR A 2 10.33 15.18 5.59
N LYS A 3 9.72 14.82 4.46
CA LYS A 3 8.58 13.88 4.39
C LYS A 3 9.07 12.50 3.94
N ARG A 4 8.28 11.48 4.15
CA ARG A 4 8.51 10.13 3.63
C ARG A 4 7.31 9.70 2.80
N GLN A 5 7.60 9.01 1.72
CA GLN A 5 6.58 8.31 0.97
C GLN A 5 6.96 6.83 0.89
N VAL A 6 6.11 5.99 1.43
CA VAL A 6 6.25 4.55 1.32
C VAL A 6 5.38 4.10 0.15
N LEU A 7 6.00 3.53 -0.87
CA LEU A 7 5.34 3.15 -2.11
C LEU A 7 5.39 1.63 -2.28
N LEU A 8 4.21 1.01 -2.31
CA LEU A 8 4.03 -0.43 -2.35
C LEU A 8 3.75 -0.90 -3.78
N HIS A 9 4.50 -1.90 -4.25
CA HIS A 9 4.35 -2.47 -5.60
C HIS A 9 3.07 -3.31 -5.74
N GLY A 10 2.69 -3.62 -6.97
CA GLY A 10 1.58 -4.52 -7.30
C GLY A 10 1.95 -6.00 -7.20
N TYR A 11 0.95 -6.87 -7.44
CA TYR A 11 1.11 -8.32 -7.46
C TYR A 11 2.15 -8.74 -8.51
N GLY A 12 3.14 -9.53 -8.10
CA GLY A 12 4.21 -10.01 -8.97
C GLY A 12 5.30 -8.99 -9.33
N GLY A 13 5.22 -7.76 -8.79
CA GLY A 13 6.28 -6.77 -8.88
C GLY A 13 7.25 -6.82 -7.71
N ASP A 14 8.16 -5.86 -7.64
CA ASP A 14 9.10 -5.67 -6.54
C ASP A 14 9.32 -4.19 -6.21
N GLY A 15 10.13 -3.94 -5.17
CA GLY A 15 10.46 -2.59 -4.73
C GLY A 15 11.30 -1.81 -5.74
N ASN A 16 12.14 -2.48 -6.54
CA ASN A 16 12.97 -1.82 -7.56
C ASN A 16 12.10 -1.35 -8.74
N ASP A 17 11.16 -2.17 -9.17
CA ASP A 17 10.23 -1.82 -10.25
C ASP A 17 9.44 -0.56 -9.90
N ILE A 18 8.79 -0.55 -8.73
CA ILE A 18 7.98 0.59 -8.31
C ILE A 18 8.82 1.82 -7.99
N ALA A 19 10.10 1.65 -7.60
CA ALA A 19 11.01 2.76 -7.35
C ALA A 19 11.31 3.58 -8.60
N GLN A 20 11.22 3.01 -9.81
CA GLN A 20 11.42 3.74 -11.06
C GLN A 20 10.44 4.92 -11.20
N VAL A 21 9.21 4.76 -10.71
CA VAL A 21 8.21 5.84 -10.71
C VAL A 21 8.68 7.03 -9.89
N THR A 22 9.40 6.80 -8.79
CA THR A 22 9.87 7.85 -7.87
C THR A 22 10.94 8.74 -8.48
N LEU A 23 11.66 8.29 -9.51
CA LEU A 23 12.69 9.07 -10.19
C LEU A 23 12.10 10.37 -10.80
N ASN A 24 10.90 10.27 -11.38
CA ASN A 24 10.19 11.42 -11.90
C ASN A 24 9.63 12.31 -10.79
N TRP A 25 9.08 11.70 -9.72
CA TRP A 25 8.49 12.43 -8.60
C TRP A 25 9.53 13.22 -7.80
N LYS A 26 10.77 12.71 -7.70
CA LYS A 26 11.86 13.37 -6.96
C LYS A 26 12.14 14.79 -7.45
N ARG A 27 11.90 15.08 -8.74
CA ARG A 27 12.04 16.42 -9.32
C ARG A 27 11.10 17.45 -8.66
N PHE A 28 9.87 17.01 -8.32
CA PHE A 28 8.83 17.84 -7.72
C PHE A 28 8.79 17.73 -6.19
N LEU A 29 9.41 16.71 -5.64
CA LEU A 29 9.42 16.40 -4.21
C LEU A 29 10.87 16.23 -3.69
N PRO A 30 11.74 17.26 -3.84
CA PRO A 30 13.18 17.13 -3.54
C PRO A 30 13.47 16.81 -2.07
N ASN A 31 12.57 17.19 -1.16
CA ASN A 31 12.68 16.96 0.29
C ASN A 31 11.93 15.72 0.76
N THR A 32 11.60 14.78 -0.15
CA THR A 32 10.90 13.53 0.17
C THR A 32 11.84 12.34 -0.04
N LEU A 33 11.96 11.49 0.98
CA LEU A 33 12.57 10.18 0.82
C LEU A 33 11.50 9.18 0.42
N PHE A 34 11.76 8.48 -0.68
CA PHE A 34 10.93 7.37 -1.14
C PHE A 34 11.48 6.05 -0.60
N VAL A 35 10.59 5.22 -0.08
CA VAL A 35 10.89 3.89 0.45
C VAL A 35 9.99 2.89 -0.25
N CYS A 36 10.57 1.95 -0.97
CA CYS A 36 9.87 0.99 -1.81
C CYS A 36 10.23 -0.44 -1.36
N PRO A 37 9.57 -0.99 -0.34
CA PRO A 37 9.86 -2.34 0.15
C PRO A 37 9.34 -3.40 -0.80
N ASN A 38 9.98 -4.58 -0.78
CA ASN A 38 9.39 -5.80 -1.28
C ASN A 38 8.27 -6.27 -0.35
N ALA A 39 7.22 -6.85 -0.91
CA ALA A 39 6.23 -7.56 -0.13
C ALA A 39 6.85 -8.82 0.53
N PRO A 40 6.25 -9.35 1.62
CA PRO A 40 6.88 -10.39 2.41
C PRO A 40 6.85 -11.79 1.79
N GLU A 41 6.03 -12.02 0.76
CA GLU A 41 5.86 -13.33 0.15
C GLU A 41 6.32 -13.31 -1.31
N ILE A 42 6.99 -14.40 -1.75
CA ILE A 42 7.28 -14.62 -3.18
C ILE A 42 5.95 -14.81 -3.91
N CYS A 43 5.79 -14.20 -5.06
CA CYS A 43 4.56 -14.29 -5.84
C CYS A 43 4.38 -15.70 -6.43
N SER A 44 3.18 -16.26 -6.25
CA SER A 44 2.85 -17.62 -6.72
C SER A 44 2.87 -17.77 -8.25
N VAL A 45 2.61 -16.69 -8.99
CA VAL A 45 2.58 -16.70 -10.48
C VAL A 45 3.83 -16.07 -11.11
N ASN A 46 4.66 -15.39 -10.32
CA ASN A 46 5.94 -14.81 -10.75
C ASN A 46 7.00 -15.02 -9.68
N PRO A 47 7.79 -16.11 -9.73
CA PRO A 47 8.81 -16.41 -8.71
C PRO A 47 9.92 -15.35 -8.57
N SER A 48 10.08 -14.45 -9.54
CA SER A 48 11.02 -13.34 -9.48
C SER A 48 10.46 -12.10 -8.80
N GLY A 49 9.16 -12.07 -8.49
CA GLY A 49 8.47 -10.96 -7.84
C GLY A 49 7.83 -11.35 -6.53
N TYR A 50 7.12 -10.42 -5.92
CA TYR A 50 6.54 -10.55 -4.58
C TYR A 50 5.05 -10.26 -4.58
N GLN A 51 4.37 -10.68 -3.50
CA GLN A 51 2.95 -10.44 -3.28
C GLN A 51 2.67 -10.01 -1.83
N TRP A 52 1.72 -9.10 -1.69
CA TRP A 52 1.25 -8.65 -0.38
C TRP A 52 0.27 -9.64 0.25
N PHE A 53 -0.44 -10.37 -0.57
CA PHE A 53 -1.31 -11.49 -0.18
C PHE A 53 -1.57 -12.40 -1.37
N ASP A 54 -1.81 -13.67 -1.07
CA ASP A 54 -2.06 -14.69 -2.08
C ASP A 54 -3.46 -14.50 -2.70
N LEU A 55 -3.53 -14.66 -4.03
CA LEU A 55 -4.75 -14.61 -4.85
C LEU A 55 -5.09 -15.95 -5.49
N SER A 56 -4.52 -17.06 -4.99
CA SER A 56 -4.77 -18.40 -5.55
C SER A 56 -6.22 -18.87 -5.38
N GLN A 57 -6.97 -18.26 -4.47
CA GLN A 57 -8.38 -18.53 -4.25
C GLN A 57 -9.19 -17.24 -4.38
N ASP A 58 -10.22 -17.24 -5.22
CA ASP A 58 -11.19 -16.15 -5.35
C ASP A 58 -12.27 -16.26 -4.26
N ASN A 59 -11.82 -16.07 -3.02
CA ASN A 59 -12.66 -16.12 -1.82
C ASN A 59 -12.34 -14.95 -0.92
N GLU A 60 -13.34 -14.13 -0.60
CA GLU A 60 -13.16 -12.90 0.19
C GLU A 60 -12.55 -13.18 1.58
N GLU A 61 -13.02 -14.20 2.28
CA GLU A 61 -12.51 -14.54 3.62
C GLU A 61 -11.04 -14.99 3.56
N TYR A 62 -10.69 -15.79 2.54
CA TYR A 62 -9.31 -16.19 2.30
C TYR A 62 -8.40 -14.97 2.08
N ILE A 63 -8.80 -14.07 1.20
CA ILE A 63 -8.04 -12.86 0.88
C ILE A 63 -7.89 -11.97 2.13
N ILE A 64 -8.96 -11.77 2.91
CA ILE A 64 -8.91 -11.03 4.18
C ILE A 64 -7.89 -11.66 5.15
N ASN A 65 -7.92 -12.97 5.34
CA ASN A 65 -7.01 -13.65 6.26
C ASN A 65 -5.55 -13.53 5.81
N LYS A 66 -5.28 -13.68 4.51
CA LYS A 66 -3.94 -13.52 3.94
C LYS A 66 -3.43 -12.09 4.04
N SER A 67 -4.28 -11.10 3.71
CA SER A 67 -3.89 -9.69 3.80
C SER A 67 -3.61 -9.26 5.24
N LYS A 68 -4.43 -9.69 6.22
CA LYS A 68 -4.23 -9.36 7.65
C LYS A 68 -2.89 -9.82 8.19
N LYS A 69 -2.44 -11.02 7.82
CA LYS A 69 -1.11 -11.51 8.21
C LYS A 69 -0.03 -10.52 7.76
N ASN A 70 -0.09 -10.05 6.53
CA ASN A 70 0.91 -9.18 5.95
C ASN A 70 0.70 -7.69 6.29
N GLU A 71 -0.51 -7.28 6.69
CA GLU A 71 -0.73 -5.98 7.35
C GLU A 71 0.12 -5.83 8.63
N ILE A 72 0.22 -6.88 9.43
CA ILE A 72 1.04 -6.89 10.66
C ILE A 72 2.52 -6.66 10.31
N ILE A 73 3.02 -7.35 9.28
CA ILE A 73 4.40 -7.21 8.82
C ILE A 73 4.65 -5.80 8.29
N LEU A 74 3.72 -5.27 7.48
CA LEU A 74 3.83 -3.91 6.96
C LEU A 74 3.78 -2.86 8.08
N LYS A 75 2.91 -3.00 9.07
CA LYS A 75 2.86 -2.10 10.24
C LYS A 75 4.17 -2.13 11.03
N LYS A 76 4.75 -3.31 11.23
CA LYS A 76 6.07 -3.44 11.87
C LYS A 76 7.15 -2.70 11.07
N PHE A 77 7.21 -2.91 9.77
CA PHE A 77 8.14 -2.20 8.88
C PHE A 77 7.96 -0.67 8.95
N LEU A 78 6.72 -0.18 8.96
CA LEU A 78 6.44 1.25 9.09
C LEU A 78 6.90 1.82 10.43
N ASN A 79 6.80 1.07 11.52
CA ASN A 79 7.33 1.46 12.82
C ASN A 79 8.87 1.52 12.80
N GLU A 80 9.54 0.56 12.16
CA GLU A 80 11.00 0.61 11.97
C GLU A 80 11.43 1.86 11.17
N ILE A 81 10.67 2.23 10.14
CA ILE A 81 10.89 3.48 9.39
C ILE A 81 10.71 4.71 10.29
N LYS A 82 9.67 4.75 11.14
CA LYS A 82 9.45 5.83 12.10
C LYS A 82 10.64 6.01 13.03
N GLU A 83 11.07 4.93 13.65
CA GLU A 83 12.18 4.93 14.60
C GLU A 83 13.49 5.35 13.93
N LYS A 84 13.84 4.70 12.80
CA LYS A 84 15.08 4.97 12.05
C LYS A 84 15.22 6.43 11.64
N PHE A 85 14.11 7.08 11.30
CA PHE A 85 14.15 8.46 10.80
C PHE A 85 13.59 9.49 11.79
N SER A 86 13.21 9.07 12.98
CA SER A 86 12.60 9.91 14.04
C SER A 86 11.43 10.75 13.50
N LEU A 87 10.49 10.12 12.78
CA LEU A 87 9.35 10.78 12.15
C LEU A 87 8.02 10.14 12.54
N PRO A 88 7.00 10.92 12.92
CA PRO A 88 5.67 10.41 13.17
C PRO A 88 4.96 10.00 11.86
N ASN A 89 3.92 9.16 11.95
CA ASN A 89 3.10 8.76 10.81
C ASN A 89 2.50 9.97 10.04
N SER A 90 2.23 11.08 10.74
CA SER A 90 1.74 12.32 10.12
C SER A 90 2.73 12.96 9.11
N LYS A 91 3.94 12.44 8.99
CA LYS A 91 4.96 12.80 7.98
C LYS A 91 5.19 11.71 6.95
N ILE A 92 4.44 10.61 7.01
CA ILE A 92 4.52 9.48 6.09
C ILE A 92 3.25 9.48 5.23
N CYS A 93 3.41 9.50 3.91
CA CYS A 93 2.36 9.19 2.95
C CYS A 93 2.49 7.72 2.55
N LEU A 94 1.40 6.96 2.67
CA LEU A 94 1.33 5.61 2.12
C LEU A 94 0.87 5.69 0.68
N SER A 95 1.56 4.99 -0.20
CA SER A 95 1.20 4.93 -1.61
C SER A 95 1.29 3.51 -2.12
N GLY A 96 0.55 3.18 -3.15
CA GLY A 96 0.67 1.85 -3.73
C GLY A 96 -0.05 1.70 -5.06
N PHE A 97 0.39 0.71 -5.81
CA PHE A 97 -0.21 0.29 -7.06
C PHE A 97 -0.90 -1.07 -6.89
N SER A 98 -2.11 -1.23 -7.40
CA SER A 98 -2.87 -2.49 -7.41
C SER A 98 -2.96 -3.10 -5.99
N GLN A 99 -2.38 -4.27 -5.74
CA GLN A 99 -2.29 -4.89 -4.42
C GLN A 99 -1.65 -3.97 -3.36
N GLY A 100 -0.61 -3.22 -3.74
CA GLY A 100 0.03 -2.23 -2.86
C GLY A 100 -0.91 -1.08 -2.49
N CYS A 101 -1.80 -0.65 -3.40
CA CYS A 101 -2.87 0.30 -3.10
C CYS A 101 -3.84 -0.27 -2.06
N MET A 102 -4.28 -1.52 -2.24
CA MET A 102 -5.18 -2.19 -1.30
C MET A 102 -4.60 -2.25 0.11
N MET A 103 -3.31 -2.61 0.23
CA MET A 103 -2.59 -2.63 1.51
C MET A 103 -2.42 -1.24 2.11
N SER A 104 -2.11 -0.23 1.29
CA SER A 104 -1.99 1.16 1.74
C SER A 104 -3.29 1.68 2.35
N ILE A 105 -4.43 1.36 1.74
CA ILE A 105 -5.76 1.72 2.25
C ILE A 105 -6.04 1.00 3.57
N ASN A 106 -5.88 -0.33 3.60
CA ASN A 106 -6.17 -1.12 4.79
C ASN A 106 -5.32 -0.70 5.99
N VAL A 107 -4.00 -0.60 5.80
CA VAL A 107 -3.07 -0.21 6.88
C VAL A 107 -3.24 1.26 7.25
N GLY A 108 -3.40 2.14 6.27
CA GLY A 108 -3.52 3.58 6.51
C GLY A 108 -4.76 3.97 7.30
N LEU A 109 -5.87 3.23 7.11
CA LEU A 109 -7.12 3.46 7.83
C LEU A 109 -7.19 2.74 9.18
N SER A 110 -6.44 1.64 9.37
CA SER A 110 -6.48 0.79 10.57
C SER A 110 -5.23 0.90 11.47
N SER A 111 -4.41 1.92 11.29
CA SER A 111 -3.22 2.14 12.11
C SER A 111 -3.51 2.98 13.35
N ASP A 112 -2.69 2.82 14.39
CA ASP A 112 -2.85 3.52 15.69
C ASP A 112 -2.58 5.03 15.60
N GLU A 113 -1.88 5.47 14.54
CA GLU A 113 -1.59 6.89 14.29
C GLU A 113 -2.00 7.26 12.86
N LYS A 114 -2.47 8.51 12.69
CA LYS A 114 -2.88 9.05 11.40
C LYS A 114 -1.67 9.30 10.49
N PHE A 115 -1.69 8.74 9.27
CA PHE A 115 -0.75 9.06 8.19
C PHE A 115 -1.03 10.45 7.60
N SER A 116 -0.02 11.02 6.90
CA SER A 116 -0.20 12.30 6.20
C SER A 116 -1.20 12.22 5.06
N GLY A 117 -1.33 11.06 4.44
CA GLY A 117 -2.26 10.76 3.37
C GLY A 117 -2.06 9.37 2.79
N ILE A 118 -2.99 8.96 1.95
CA ILE A 118 -2.93 7.73 1.17
C ILE A 118 -3.07 8.10 -0.31
N LEU A 119 -2.16 7.58 -1.14
CA LEU A 119 -2.20 7.76 -2.59
C LEU A 119 -2.27 6.38 -3.25
N GLY A 120 -3.41 6.05 -3.83
CA GLY A 120 -3.67 4.75 -4.43
C GLY A 120 -3.80 4.81 -5.95
N PHE A 121 -3.19 3.83 -6.62
CA PHE A 121 -3.27 3.65 -8.06
C PHE A 121 -3.87 2.29 -8.37
N SER A 122 -4.93 2.24 -9.17
CA SER A 122 -5.57 1.02 -9.70
C SER A 122 -5.80 -0.08 -8.66
N GLY A 123 -6.29 0.30 -7.48
CA GLY A 123 -6.59 -0.64 -6.39
C GLY A 123 -8.05 -0.56 -5.95
N LYS A 124 -8.42 -1.40 -5.00
CA LYS A 124 -9.76 -1.45 -4.39
C LYS A 124 -9.67 -1.68 -2.89
N ILE A 125 -10.77 -1.50 -2.19
CA ILE A 125 -10.91 -1.95 -0.80
C ILE A 125 -11.04 -3.49 -0.81
N ILE A 126 -10.21 -4.19 -0.02
CA ILE A 126 -10.22 -5.66 0.06
C ILE A 126 -11.59 -6.15 0.55
N SER A 127 -12.08 -5.61 1.67
CA SER A 127 -13.43 -5.85 2.17
C SER A 127 -13.96 -4.62 2.89
N LYS A 128 -15.03 -4.03 2.38
CA LYS A 128 -15.70 -2.89 3.02
C LYS A 128 -16.23 -3.28 4.41
N LYS A 129 -16.79 -4.48 4.56
CA LYS A 129 -17.35 -4.99 5.82
C LYS A 129 -16.30 -5.19 6.89
N ASP A 130 -15.13 -5.73 6.54
CA ASP A 130 -14.03 -5.93 7.48
C ASP A 130 -13.36 -4.60 7.84
N LEU A 131 -13.00 -3.81 6.82
CA LEU A 131 -12.27 -2.56 7.03
C LEU A 131 -13.09 -1.56 7.85
N SER A 132 -14.39 -1.42 7.61
CA SER A 132 -15.25 -0.47 8.33
C SER A 132 -15.23 -0.66 9.86
N LYS A 133 -15.00 -1.88 10.32
CA LYS A 133 -14.91 -2.22 11.76
C LYS A 133 -13.55 -1.85 12.38
N ARG A 134 -12.55 -1.56 11.55
CA ARG A 134 -11.16 -1.38 11.95
C ARG A 134 -10.64 0.04 11.69
N ILE A 135 -11.44 0.93 11.14
CA ILE A 135 -11.04 2.31 10.87
C ILE A 135 -10.80 3.02 12.20
N THR A 136 -9.58 3.47 12.41
CA THR A 136 -9.15 4.24 13.58
C THR A 136 -8.92 5.71 13.22
N HIS A 137 -8.44 5.97 12.00
CA HIS A 137 -8.13 7.31 11.51
C HIS A 137 -8.64 7.51 10.09
N LYS A 138 -8.88 8.77 9.72
CA LYS A 138 -9.31 9.18 8.38
C LYS A 138 -8.29 10.17 7.80
N PRO A 139 -7.17 9.70 7.24
CA PRO A 139 -6.27 10.54 6.45
C PRO A 139 -6.96 11.01 5.17
N GLU A 140 -6.37 12.01 4.50
CA GLU A 140 -6.77 12.32 3.13
C GLU A 140 -6.41 11.17 2.19
N ILE A 141 -7.29 10.86 1.25
CA ILE A 141 -7.10 9.77 0.29
C ILE A 141 -7.29 10.33 -1.12
N LEU A 142 -6.29 10.08 -1.97
CA LEU A 142 -6.40 10.29 -3.41
C LEU A 142 -6.29 8.94 -4.12
N LEU A 143 -7.33 8.56 -4.86
CA LEU A 143 -7.34 7.37 -5.70
C LEU A 143 -7.30 7.79 -7.17
N ILE A 144 -6.42 7.17 -7.93
CA ILE A 144 -6.25 7.36 -9.37
C ILE A 144 -6.46 5.99 -10.02
N HIS A 145 -7.37 5.94 -10.98
CA HIS A 145 -7.77 4.67 -11.59
C HIS A 145 -8.03 4.85 -13.09
N GLY A 146 -7.63 3.87 -13.89
CA GLY A 146 -7.97 3.83 -15.30
C GLY A 146 -9.44 3.45 -15.49
N GLU A 147 -10.18 4.19 -16.32
CA GLU A 147 -11.59 3.89 -16.60
C GLU A 147 -11.77 2.50 -17.23
N ASN A 148 -10.80 2.06 -18.03
CA ASN A 148 -10.79 0.80 -18.76
C ASN A 148 -9.85 -0.26 -18.11
N ASP A 149 -9.74 -0.25 -16.78
CA ASP A 149 -8.96 -1.27 -16.05
C ASP A 149 -9.75 -2.57 -15.98
N ASP A 150 -9.37 -3.57 -16.79
CA ASP A 150 -10.03 -4.87 -16.88
C ASP A 150 -9.65 -5.82 -15.72
N ILE A 151 -8.56 -5.53 -15.01
CA ILE A 151 -8.06 -6.37 -13.90
C ILE A 151 -8.71 -5.96 -12.59
N VAL A 152 -8.70 -4.66 -12.30
CA VAL A 152 -9.38 -4.09 -11.13
C VAL A 152 -10.36 -3.03 -11.63
N PRO A 153 -11.61 -3.39 -11.95
CA PRO A 153 -12.58 -2.43 -12.48
C PRO A 153 -12.75 -1.20 -11.58
N CYS A 154 -12.73 0.00 -12.17
CA CYS A 154 -12.76 1.29 -11.47
C CYS A 154 -13.92 1.41 -10.47
N VAL A 155 -15.09 0.85 -10.79
CA VAL A 155 -16.27 0.83 -9.91
C VAL A 155 -16.04 0.08 -8.59
N LYS A 156 -15.02 -0.76 -8.49
CA LYS A 156 -14.65 -1.49 -7.26
C LYS A 156 -13.70 -0.69 -6.35
N SER A 157 -13.15 0.43 -6.82
CA SER A 157 -12.28 1.30 -6.01
C SER A 157 -13.07 2.31 -5.17
N LEU A 158 -14.35 2.46 -5.45
CA LEU A 158 -15.32 3.27 -4.70
C LEU A 158 -16.08 2.38 -3.69
#